data_23c7234add093c500cccb7b1e48b0b72
#
_entry.id   23c7234add093c500cccb7b1e48b0b72
#
_cell.length_a   1.000
_cell.length_b   1.000
_cell.length_c   1.000
_cell.angle_alpha   90.00
_cell.angle_beta   90.00
_cell.angle_gamma   90.00
#
_symmetry.space_group_name_H-M   'P 1'
#
loop_
_entity.id
_entity.type
_entity.pdbx_description
1 polymer ?
#
loop_
_entity_poly.entity_id
_entity_poly.type
_entity_poly.pdbx_seq_one_letter_code
_entity_poly.pdbx_strand_id
1 'polypeptide(L)'
;MSTKYSLEQIRSTLYSGLICDVLDQMGYHHQYLGCEMDALLPDTVVFGKAFTAVATQVYSMPADPLTAQCRVLDQMQPGEVFVLTTRGEYSCAILGELMATAIKSKGGTGAILDGMARDLKAVREMKFPLVYRGHLPNTSKGRAEVNECQIPI
;
A
#
# COMPACT_ATOMS: atom_id res chain seq x y z
N MET A 1 -6.37 7.06 -23.60
CA MET A 1 -5.25 6.78 -24.52
C MET A 1 -5.01 5.28 -24.51
N SER A 2 -5.10 4.61 -25.66
CA SER A 2 -4.75 3.19 -25.76
C SER A 2 -3.22 3.09 -25.69
N THR A 3 -2.70 2.47 -24.62
CA THR A 3 -1.27 2.22 -24.50
C THR A 3 -0.85 1.19 -25.53
N LYS A 4 0.21 1.46 -26.28
CA LYS A 4 0.80 0.58 -27.30
C LYS A 4 1.33 -0.74 -26.69
N TYR A 5 1.50 -0.79 -25.38
CA TYR A 5 2.08 -1.89 -24.62
C TYR A 5 1.11 -2.41 -23.55
N SER A 6 1.10 -3.72 -23.31
CA SER A 6 0.35 -4.30 -22.21
C SER A 6 1.00 -3.98 -20.85
N LEU A 7 0.21 -4.02 -19.76
CA LEU A 7 0.73 -3.84 -18.41
C LEU A 7 1.82 -4.88 -18.08
N GLU A 8 1.71 -6.09 -18.59
CA GLU A 8 2.69 -7.14 -18.38
C GLU A 8 4.02 -6.84 -19.10
N GLN A 9 3.97 -6.33 -20.32
CA GLN A 9 5.16 -5.88 -21.06
C GLN A 9 5.85 -4.71 -20.31
N ILE A 10 5.07 -3.76 -19.82
CA ILE A 10 5.61 -2.63 -19.03
C ILE A 10 6.30 -3.16 -17.78
N ARG A 11 5.63 -4.01 -16.99
CA ARG A 11 6.15 -4.60 -15.75
C ARG A 11 7.43 -5.40 -15.96
N SER A 12 7.54 -6.15 -17.05
CA SER A 12 8.71 -7.00 -17.34
C SER A 12 9.92 -6.23 -17.88
N THR A 13 9.72 -5.02 -18.38
CA THR A 13 10.75 -4.23 -19.06
C THR A 13 11.25 -3.06 -18.22
N LEU A 14 10.36 -2.41 -17.44
CA LEU A 14 10.71 -1.23 -16.66
C LEU A 14 11.18 -1.60 -15.25
N TYR A 15 12.13 -0.84 -14.77
CA TYR A 15 12.57 -0.83 -13.37
C TYR A 15 12.64 0.63 -12.87
N SER A 16 12.60 0.80 -11.55
CA SER A 16 12.42 2.12 -10.91
C SER A 16 13.48 3.14 -11.33
N GLY A 17 14.75 2.74 -11.47
CA GLY A 17 15.82 3.64 -11.91
C GLY A 17 15.55 4.19 -13.30
N LEU A 18 15.23 3.35 -14.28
CA LEU A 18 14.91 3.78 -15.63
C LEU A 18 13.68 4.72 -15.67
N ILE A 19 12.68 4.44 -14.84
CA ILE A 19 11.49 5.31 -14.74
C ILE A 19 11.89 6.68 -14.19
N CYS A 20 12.73 6.75 -13.16
CA CYS A 20 13.23 8.01 -12.60
C CYS A 20 14.05 8.79 -13.63
N ASP A 21 14.94 8.13 -14.37
CA ASP A 21 15.76 8.79 -15.41
C ASP A 21 14.89 9.43 -16.51
N VAL A 22 13.82 8.76 -16.91
CA VAL A 22 12.86 9.30 -17.90
C VAL A 22 12.07 10.47 -17.31
N LEU A 23 11.61 10.34 -16.06
CA LEU A 23 10.88 11.42 -15.39
C LEU A 23 11.75 12.65 -15.17
N ASP A 24 13.03 12.49 -14.86
CA ASP A 24 13.99 13.58 -14.76
C ASP A 24 14.15 14.32 -16.09
N GLN A 25 14.23 13.59 -17.23
CA GLN A 25 14.26 14.19 -18.57
C GLN A 25 12.98 14.97 -18.90
N MET A 26 11.85 14.56 -18.31
CA MET A 26 10.56 15.23 -18.42
C MET A 26 10.40 16.42 -17.45
N GLY A 27 11.38 16.67 -16.57
CA GLY A 27 11.37 17.74 -15.57
C GLY A 27 10.71 17.34 -14.23
N TYR A 28 10.44 16.06 -13.98
CA TYR A 28 9.87 15.55 -12.73
C TYR A 28 10.96 14.93 -11.86
N HIS A 29 11.59 15.70 -10.97
CA HIS A 29 12.76 15.29 -10.19
C HIS A 29 12.47 14.67 -8.81
N HIS A 30 11.22 14.53 -8.41
CA HIS A 30 10.84 14.07 -7.06
C HIS A 30 9.76 12.98 -7.11
N GLN A 31 9.85 12.06 -8.06
CA GLN A 31 8.86 11.01 -8.30
C GLN A 31 9.31 9.65 -7.72
N TYR A 32 9.73 9.64 -6.46
CA TYR A 32 10.17 8.44 -5.73
C TYR A 32 9.64 8.43 -4.31
N LEU A 33 9.53 7.24 -3.72
CA LEU A 33 9.21 7.07 -2.32
C LEU A 33 10.43 7.45 -1.45
N GLY A 34 10.19 7.99 -0.26
CA GLY A 34 11.25 8.34 0.68
C GLY A 34 12.12 7.13 1.06
N CYS A 35 13.39 7.37 1.38
CA CYS A 35 14.38 6.34 1.72
C CYS A 35 14.08 5.57 3.03
N GLU A 36 13.05 5.95 3.75
CA GLU A 36 12.62 5.29 4.99
C GLU A 36 11.64 4.13 4.75
N MET A 37 11.40 3.76 3.50
CA MET A 37 10.49 2.67 3.13
C MET A 37 11.27 1.49 2.55
N ASP A 38 10.99 0.30 3.06
CA ASP A 38 11.63 -0.95 2.65
C ASP A 38 10.65 -1.94 2.03
N ALA A 39 11.15 -2.78 1.14
CA ALA A 39 10.40 -3.90 0.60
C ALA A 39 10.45 -5.11 1.55
N LEU A 40 9.30 -5.74 1.82
CA LEU A 40 9.23 -6.92 2.69
C LEU A 40 10.00 -8.13 2.15
N LEU A 41 10.06 -8.27 0.83
CA LEU A 41 10.80 -9.32 0.11
C LEU A 41 11.82 -8.66 -0.83
N PRO A 42 13.04 -9.21 -0.98
CA PRO A 42 14.11 -8.59 -1.75
C PRO A 42 13.73 -8.20 -3.18
N ASP A 43 13.00 -9.06 -3.87
CA ASP A 43 12.63 -8.86 -5.28
C ASP A 43 11.18 -8.37 -5.43
N THR A 44 10.69 -7.60 -4.46
CA THR A 44 9.33 -7.07 -4.48
C THR A 44 9.14 -6.09 -5.64
N VAL A 45 8.21 -6.42 -6.53
CA VAL A 45 7.72 -5.50 -7.56
C VAL A 45 6.29 -5.15 -7.24
N VAL A 46 6.04 -3.87 -6.94
CA VAL A 46 4.70 -3.31 -6.79
C VAL A 46 4.39 -2.49 -8.03
N PHE A 47 3.38 -2.91 -8.79
CA PHE A 47 3.02 -2.27 -10.05
C PHE A 47 1.51 -2.32 -10.28
N GLY A 48 0.90 -1.19 -10.57
CA GLY A 48 -0.52 -1.06 -10.84
C GLY A 48 -1.02 0.37 -10.65
N LYS A 49 -2.30 0.58 -10.91
CA LYS A 49 -2.96 1.84 -10.60
C LYS A 49 -3.06 2.01 -9.08
N ALA A 50 -2.72 3.18 -8.57
CA ALA A 50 -2.83 3.46 -7.14
C ALA A 50 -4.30 3.56 -6.70
N PHE A 51 -4.67 2.75 -5.70
CA PHE A 51 -5.87 2.92 -4.89
C PHE A 51 -5.44 3.55 -3.57
N THR A 52 -5.58 4.86 -3.46
CA THR A 52 -5.12 5.62 -2.30
C THR A 52 -6.07 5.52 -1.12
N ALA A 53 -5.53 5.47 0.10
CA ALA A 53 -6.30 5.45 1.33
C ALA A 53 -5.57 6.20 2.45
N VAL A 54 -6.34 6.68 3.42
CA VAL A 54 -5.83 7.35 4.62
C VAL A 54 -6.33 6.65 5.86
N ALA A 55 -5.43 6.40 6.80
CA ALA A 55 -5.78 6.04 8.17
C ALA A 55 -5.63 7.26 9.08
N THR A 56 -6.63 7.50 9.91
CA THR A 56 -6.63 8.58 10.90
C THR A 56 -6.70 8.04 12.31
N GLN A 57 -6.10 8.75 13.23
CA GLN A 57 -6.13 8.42 14.65
C GLN A 57 -7.55 8.49 15.20
N VAL A 58 -7.90 7.52 16.06
CA VAL A 58 -9.16 7.51 16.81
C VAL A 58 -8.86 7.41 18.31
N TYR A 59 -9.73 7.99 19.12
CA TYR A 59 -9.54 8.08 20.57
C TYR A 59 -10.52 7.19 21.36
N SER A 60 -11.35 6.45 20.64
CA SER A 60 -12.29 5.51 21.25
C SER A 60 -12.42 4.26 20.39
N MET A 61 -12.75 3.14 21.04
CA MET A 61 -13.05 1.91 20.29
C MET A 61 -14.39 2.08 19.59
N PRO A 62 -14.46 1.98 18.26
CA PRO A 62 -15.74 1.97 17.56
C PRO A 62 -16.55 0.71 17.93
N ALA A 63 -17.86 0.83 17.83
CA ALA A 63 -18.76 -0.30 18.13
C ALA A 63 -18.49 -1.51 17.23
N ASP A 64 -18.07 -1.26 16.00
CA ASP A 64 -17.77 -2.27 14.99
C ASP A 64 -16.40 -1.99 14.35
N PRO A 65 -15.30 -2.34 15.03
CA PRO A 65 -13.94 -2.13 14.54
C PRO A 65 -13.71 -2.87 13.22
N LEU A 66 -13.05 -2.25 12.28
CA LEU A 66 -12.74 -2.74 10.93
C LEU A 66 -13.84 -2.52 9.88
N THR A 67 -15.05 -2.15 10.24
CA THR A 67 -16.11 -1.89 9.24
C THR A 67 -15.70 -0.79 8.26
N ALA A 68 -15.11 0.31 8.73
CA ALA A 68 -14.63 1.38 7.85
C ALA A 68 -13.55 0.85 6.89
N GLN A 69 -12.60 0.10 7.40
CA GLN A 69 -11.54 -0.53 6.61
C GLN A 69 -12.09 -1.51 5.55
N CYS A 70 -13.08 -2.34 5.92
CA CYS A 70 -13.73 -3.25 4.98
C CYS A 70 -14.43 -2.49 3.85
N ARG A 71 -15.16 -1.42 4.18
CA ARG A 71 -15.83 -0.57 3.18
C ARG A 71 -14.84 0.10 2.21
N VAL A 72 -13.67 0.50 2.69
CA VAL A 72 -12.60 1.03 1.84
C VAL A 72 -12.08 -0.05 0.91
N LEU A 73 -11.74 -1.23 1.43
CA LEU A 73 -11.22 -2.33 0.64
C LEU A 73 -12.23 -2.86 -0.39
N ASP A 74 -13.53 -2.79 -0.09
CA ASP A 74 -14.59 -3.21 -1.00
C ASP A 74 -14.68 -2.38 -2.30
N GLN A 75 -14.09 -1.19 -2.31
CA GLN A 75 -14.03 -0.33 -3.49
C GLN A 75 -12.86 -0.65 -4.43
N MET A 76 -11.86 -1.44 -3.96
CA MET A 76 -10.72 -1.82 -4.78
C MET A 76 -11.12 -2.64 -6.01
N GLN A 77 -10.42 -2.38 -7.11
CA GLN A 77 -10.57 -3.12 -8.35
C GLN A 77 -9.34 -4.01 -8.60
N PRO A 78 -9.50 -5.13 -9.32
CA PRO A 78 -8.38 -5.98 -9.72
C PRO A 78 -7.30 -5.18 -10.46
N GLY A 79 -6.03 -5.49 -10.16
CA GLY A 79 -4.87 -4.83 -10.76
C GLY A 79 -4.45 -3.53 -10.07
N GLU A 80 -5.16 -3.08 -9.02
CA GLU A 80 -4.77 -1.91 -8.25
C GLU A 80 -3.73 -2.23 -7.18
N VAL A 81 -2.92 -1.23 -6.83
CA VAL A 81 -2.00 -1.20 -5.69
C VAL A 81 -2.65 -0.43 -4.56
N PHE A 82 -2.75 -1.03 -3.39
CA PHE A 82 -3.25 -0.34 -2.20
C PHE A 82 -2.17 0.59 -1.63
N VAL A 83 -2.39 1.90 -1.68
CA VAL A 83 -1.44 2.91 -1.20
C VAL A 83 -2.04 3.61 0.01
N LEU A 84 -1.50 3.33 1.19
CA LEU A 84 -2.02 3.83 2.46
C LEU A 84 -1.01 4.73 3.16
N THR A 85 -1.44 5.89 3.61
CA THR A 85 -0.68 6.74 4.53
C THR A 85 -1.38 6.86 5.89
N THR A 86 -0.59 6.92 6.95
CA THR A 86 -1.03 7.30 8.30
C THR A 86 -0.72 8.75 8.63
N ARG A 87 -0.23 9.52 7.66
CA ARG A 87 0.17 10.93 7.81
C ARG A 87 1.13 11.17 8.98
N GLY A 88 2.07 10.24 9.19
CA GLY A 88 3.07 10.35 10.25
C GLY A 88 2.66 9.75 11.61
N GLU A 89 1.47 9.18 11.73
CA GLU A 89 1.06 8.46 12.93
C GLU A 89 1.53 7.00 12.87
N TYR A 90 2.53 6.67 13.67
CA TYR A 90 3.20 5.37 13.65
C TYR A 90 3.06 4.59 14.96
N SER A 91 2.06 4.90 15.77
CA SER A 91 1.86 4.25 17.08
C SER A 91 1.26 2.85 17.02
N CYS A 92 0.73 2.46 15.86
CA CYS A 92 0.11 1.14 15.68
C CYS A 92 0.30 0.61 14.25
N ALA A 93 0.20 -0.71 14.12
CA ALA A 93 0.20 -1.36 12.81
C ALA A 93 -1.19 -1.30 12.17
N ILE A 94 -1.24 -0.79 10.94
CA ILE A 94 -2.48 -0.67 10.17
C ILE A 94 -2.67 -1.88 9.25
N LEU A 95 -1.60 -2.39 8.65
CA LEU A 95 -1.64 -3.52 7.72
C LEU A 95 -1.03 -4.77 8.37
N GLY A 96 -1.74 -5.88 8.30
CA GLY A 96 -1.27 -7.20 8.69
C GLY A 96 -1.83 -8.28 7.76
N GLU A 97 -1.78 -9.53 8.20
CA GLU A 97 -2.20 -10.71 7.43
C GLU A 97 -3.63 -10.57 6.86
N LEU A 98 -4.59 -10.18 7.69
CA LEU A 98 -6.00 -10.08 7.26
C LEU A 98 -6.17 -9.05 6.14
N MET A 99 -5.54 -7.90 6.26
CA MET A 99 -5.63 -6.84 5.25
C MET A 99 -4.92 -7.24 3.96
N ALA A 100 -3.72 -7.83 4.05
CA ALA A 100 -2.98 -8.35 2.90
C ALA A 100 -3.79 -9.44 2.16
N THR A 101 -4.44 -10.34 2.91
CA THR A 101 -5.33 -11.37 2.36
C THR A 101 -6.52 -10.74 1.64
N ALA A 102 -7.16 -9.75 2.23
CA ALA A 102 -8.30 -9.05 1.64
C ALA A 102 -7.90 -8.34 0.34
N ILE A 103 -6.79 -7.59 0.33
CA ILE A 103 -6.27 -6.93 -0.88
C ILE A 103 -5.99 -7.95 -1.98
N LYS A 104 -5.31 -9.05 -1.64
CA LYS A 104 -5.01 -10.13 -2.58
C LYS A 104 -6.27 -10.79 -3.14
N SER A 105 -7.27 -11.04 -2.31
CA SER A 105 -8.55 -11.64 -2.72
C SER A 105 -9.36 -10.77 -3.67
N LYS A 106 -9.19 -9.45 -3.60
CA LYS A 106 -9.77 -8.46 -4.51
C LYS A 106 -8.99 -8.34 -5.83
N GLY A 107 -7.90 -9.09 -5.99
CA GLY A 107 -7.03 -9.00 -7.18
C GLY A 107 -6.05 -7.83 -7.11
N GLY A 108 -5.85 -7.23 -5.95
CA GLY A 108 -4.82 -6.22 -5.72
C GLY A 108 -3.41 -6.80 -5.92
N THR A 109 -2.52 -6.03 -6.53
CA THR A 109 -1.17 -6.48 -6.94
C THR A 109 -0.12 -6.27 -5.88
N GLY A 110 -0.43 -5.58 -4.79
CA GLY A 110 0.45 -5.32 -3.66
C GLY A 110 0.01 -4.11 -2.86
N ALA A 111 0.82 -3.70 -1.90
CA ALA A 111 0.57 -2.52 -1.10
C ALA A 111 1.83 -1.67 -0.89
N ILE A 112 1.62 -0.37 -0.76
CA ILE A 112 2.59 0.63 -0.30
C ILE A 112 2.00 1.24 0.97
N LEU A 113 2.71 1.08 2.07
CA LEU A 113 2.25 1.49 3.40
C LEU A 113 3.20 2.55 3.98
N ASP A 114 2.83 3.81 3.90
CA ASP A 114 3.46 4.85 4.70
C ASP A 114 2.93 4.76 6.15
N GLY A 115 3.40 3.74 6.85
CA GLY A 115 2.92 3.35 8.17
C GLY A 115 3.56 2.05 8.66
N MET A 116 3.04 1.54 9.78
CA MET A 116 3.54 0.32 10.41
C MET A 116 2.72 -0.91 10.01
N ALA A 117 3.44 -1.99 9.72
CA ALA A 117 2.87 -3.31 9.43
C ALA A 117 3.01 -4.27 10.62
N ARG A 118 2.29 -5.39 10.59
CA ARG A 118 2.44 -6.53 11.51
C ARG A 118 2.27 -7.86 10.77
N ASP A 119 2.36 -8.95 11.48
CA ASP A 119 2.19 -10.32 10.94
C ASP A 119 3.10 -10.62 9.75
N LEU A 120 4.32 -10.02 9.73
CA LEU A 120 5.22 -10.02 8.58
C LEU A 120 5.59 -11.43 8.11
N LYS A 121 5.61 -12.43 9.02
CA LYS A 121 5.86 -13.83 8.65
C LYS A 121 4.77 -14.33 7.70
N ALA A 122 3.51 -14.18 8.08
CA ALA A 122 2.37 -14.61 7.28
C ALA A 122 2.29 -13.86 5.94
N VAL A 123 2.56 -12.55 5.96
CA VAL A 123 2.59 -11.72 4.74
C VAL A 123 3.71 -12.17 3.78
N ARG A 124 4.89 -12.59 4.30
CA ARG A 124 5.98 -13.19 3.49
C ARG A 124 5.57 -14.54 2.90
N GLU A 125 4.99 -15.42 3.72
CA GLU A 125 4.53 -16.75 3.28
C GLU A 125 3.48 -16.66 2.16
N MET A 126 2.62 -15.64 2.19
CA MET A 126 1.68 -15.32 1.10
C MET A 126 2.37 -14.77 -0.15
N LYS A 127 3.67 -14.44 -0.09
CA LYS A 127 4.41 -13.72 -1.15
C LYS A 127 3.68 -12.45 -1.58
N PHE A 128 3.07 -11.73 -0.61
CA PHE A 128 2.35 -10.50 -0.89
C PHE A 128 3.34 -9.34 -1.06
N PRO A 129 3.35 -8.65 -2.22
CA PRO A 129 4.22 -7.50 -2.45
C PRO A 129 3.87 -6.36 -1.50
N LEU A 130 4.75 -6.05 -0.56
CA LEU A 130 4.57 -4.99 0.42
C LEU A 130 5.83 -4.12 0.49
N VAL A 131 5.64 -2.82 0.32
CA VAL A 131 6.60 -1.78 0.65
C VAL A 131 6.04 -1.04 1.87
N TYR A 132 6.84 -0.85 2.92
CA TYR A 132 6.34 -0.33 4.19
C TYR A 132 7.43 0.42 4.95
N ARG A 133 7.03 1.27 5.91
CA ARG A 133 7.98 2.08 6.68
C ARG A 133 8.61 1.32 7.85
N GLY A 134 7.84 0.49 8.53
CA GLY A 134 8.31 -0.25 9.69
C GLY A 134 7.26 -1.21 10.25
N HIS A 135 7.53 -1.80 11.41
CA HIS A 135 6.60 -2.77 11.99
C HIS A 135 6.42 -2.59 13.49
N LEU A 136 5.20 -2.87 13.95
CA LEU A 136 4.80 -2.91 15.35
C LEU A 136 3.88 -4.10 15.60
N PRO A 137 3.85 -4.70 16.81
CA PRO A 137 3.00 -5.86 17.10
C PRO A 137 1.54 -5.50 17.39
N ASN A 138 1.26 -4.25 17.79
CA ASN A 138 -0.06 -3.82 18.23
C ASN A 138 -1.01 -3.54 17.05
N THR A 139 -2.32 -3.71 17.29
CA THR A 139 -3.37 -3.47 16.29
C THR A 139 -3.79 -2.01 16.22
N SER A 140 -4.37 -1.62 15.08
CA SER A 140 -5.01 -0.31 14.89
C SER A 140 -6.34 -0.15 15.64
N LYS A 141 -6.98 -1.24 16.10
CA LYS A 141 -8.28 -1.17 16.79
C LYS A 141 -8.24 -0.20 17.96
N GLY A 142 -9.11 0.81 17.97
CA GLY A 142 -9.17 1.86 18.97
C GLY A 142 -7.99 2.84 18.97
N ARG A 143 -7.16 2.82 17.92
CA ARG A 143 -6.01 3.72 17.74
C ARG A 143 -6.06 4.47 16.41
N ALA A 144 -6.35 3.75 15.33
CA ALA A 144 -6.50 4.35 14.00
C ALA A 144 -7.48 3.54 13.15
N GLU A 145 -8.15 4.21 12.24
CA GLU A 145 -9.08 3.61 11.26
C GLU A 145 -8.75 4.08 9.85
N VAL A 146 -8.84 3.15 8.89
CA VAL A 146 -8.81 3.46 7.46
C VAL A 146 -10.22 3.90 7.05
N ASN A 147 -10.42 5.17 6.87
CA ASN A 147 -11.76 5.77 6.74
C ASN A 147 -11.99 6.57 5.45
N GLU A 148 -10.93 6.92 4.73
CA GLU A 148 -11.01 7.63 3.46
C GLU A 148 -10.20 6.93 2.38
N CYS A 149 -10.66 6.98 1.15
CA CYS A 149 -9.96 6.42 0.00
C CYS A 149 -10.19 7.24 -1.27
N GLN A 150 -9.35 6.99 -2.28
CA GLN A 150 -9.37 7.65 -3.58
C GLN A 150 -9.26 9.18 -3.50
N ILE A 151 -8.51 9.66 -2.54
CA ILE A 151 -8.17 11.06 -2.32
C ILE A 151 -6.65 11.27 -2.53
N PRO A 152 -6.18 12.50 -2.77
CA PRO A 152 -4.76 12.82 -2.75
C PRO A 152 -4.13 12.56 -1.38
N ILE A 153 -2.98 11.90 -1.35
CA ILE A 153 -2.24 11.55 -0.14
C ILE A 153 -0.80 11.99 -0.24
#